data_2e33ccf14796b97768af78bce79417b9
#
_entry.id   2e33ccf14796b97768af78bce79417b9
#
_cell.length_a   1.000
_cell.length_b   1.000
_cell.length_c   1.000
_cell.angle_alpha   90.00
_cell.angle_beta   90.00
_cell.angle_gamma   90.00
#
_symmetry.space_group_name_H-M   'P 1'
#
loop_
_entity.id
_entity.type
_entity.pdbx_description
1 polymer ?
#
loop_
_entity_poly.entity_id
_entity_poly.type
_entity_poly.pdbx_seq_one_letter_code
_entity_poly.pdbx_strand_id
1 'polypeptide(L)'
;MNSLIMAEALNVLGEKLLPCGDSPITGFFRDGYCNTCIEDLGSHTVCVEVTKEFLDFSLSSGNDLSTPHPEFAFPGLKEGDRWCLCAGRWLQAYEEDMAPKVFLRNTHIRTLETIPRSLLEEFAVQLN
;
A
#
# COMPACT_ATOMS: atom_id res chain seq x y z
N MET A 1 16.00 26.60 8.98
CA MET A 1 15.81 25.99 8.75
C MET A 1 15.56 25.28 8.15
N ASN A 2 15.07 25.22 8.06
CA ASN A 2 14.86 24.47 7.66
C ASN A 2 14.56 23.75 6.81
N SER A 3 14.87 24.32 6.12
CA SER A 3 14.96 23.37 5.06
C SER A 3 15.21 22.03 5.62
N LEU A 4 15.57 22.02 6.74
CA LEU A 4 15.55 20.82 7.50
C LEU A 4 14.15 20.36 7.68
N ILE A 5 13.23 21.18 7.28
CA ILE A 5 11.86 20.78 7.25
C ILE A 5 11.70 19.86 6.09
N MET A 6 11.55 18.61 6.38
CA MET A 6 11.21 17.65 5.38
C MET A 6 9.82 17.98 4.88
N ALA A 7 9.68 18.03 3.58
CA ALA A 7 8.35 18.19 3.00
C ALA A 7 7.48 17.06 3.55
N GLU A 8 6.29 17.41 4.00
CA GLU A 8 5.33 16.40 4.43
C GLU A 8 5.01 15.49 3.26
N ALA A 9 4.87 14.19 3.55
CA ALA A 9 4.42 13.24 2.55
C ALA A 9 2.98 13.56 2.15
N LEU A 10 2.71 13.52 0.85
CA LEU A 10 1.39 13.79 0.32
C LEU A 10 0.75 12.50 -0.19
N ASN A 11 -0.58 12.45 -0.12
CA ASN A 11 -1.34 11.37 -0.71
C ASN A 11 -1.67 11.67 -2.17
N VAL A 12 -2.32 10.73 -2.84
CA VAL A 12 -2.65 10.88 -4.28
C VAL A 12 -3.64 12.00 -4.56
N LEU A 13 -4.28 12.54 -3.53
CA LEU A 13 -5.18 13.68 -3.67
C LEU A 13 -4.45 15.01 -3.47
N GLY A 14 -3.15 14.98 -3.19
CA GLY A 14 -2.36 16.18 -2.93
C GLY A 14 -2.51 16.72 -1.53
N GLU A 15 -3.08 15.94 -0.63
CA GLU A 15 -3.28 16.30 0.77
C GLU A 15 -2.25 15.57 1.62
N LYS A 16 -2.16 15.91 2.90
CA LYS A 16 -1.26 15.24 3.83
C LYS A 16 -1.57 13.74 3.88
N LEU A 17 -0.53 12.92 3.75
CA LEU A 17 -0.68 11.47 3.82
C LEU A 17 -1.15 11.04 5.20
N LEU A 18 -2.23 10.24 5.23
CA LEU A 18 -2.77 9.68 6.47
C LEU A 18 -2.23 8.26 6.67
N PRO A 19 -2.22 7.76 7.92
CA PRO A 19 -1.72 6.40 8.17
C PRO A 19 -2.59 5.33 7.52
N CYS A 20 -1.96 4.25 7.09
CA CYS A 20 -2.66 3.11 6.48
C CYS A 20 -3.14 2.14 7.54
N GLY A 21 -2.27 1.76 8.48
CA GLY A 21 -2.66 0.84 9.54
C GLY A 21 -1.50 0.42 10.43
N ASP A 22 -1.85 -0.10 11.60
CA ASP A 22 -0.86 -0.53 12.58
C ASP A 22 -1.12 -1.94 13.13
N SER A 23 -2.11 -2.64 12.62
CA SER A 23 -2.48 -3.97 13.11
C SER A 23 -2.88 -4.88 11.94
N PRO A 24 -1.89 -5.50 11.27
CA PRO A 24 -0.45 -5.46 11.54
C PRO A 24 0.17 -4.12 11.15
N ILE A 25 1.29 -3.80 11.79
CA ILE A 25 2.01 -2.59 11.42
C ILE A 25 2.51 -2.73 9.98
N THR A 26 2.33 -1.69 9.17
CA THR A 26 2.65 -1.73 7.76
C THR A 26 3.53 -0.56 7.36
N GLY A 27 3.96 -0.56 6.09
CA GLY A 27 4.80 0.48 5.53
C GLY A 27 6.25 0.06 5.43
N PHE A 28 6.95 0.64 4.47
CA PHE A 28 8.39 0.37 4.28
C PHE A 28 9.16 0.65 5.58
N PHE A 29 8.78 1.72 6.28
CA PHE A 29 9.42 2.10 7.54
C PHE A 29 8.78 1.44 8.76
N ARG A 30 7.75 0.64 8.58
CA ARG A 30 7.00 -0.01 9.67
C ARG A 30 6.49 1.01 10.70
N ASP A 31 6.00 2.12 10.22
CA ASP A 31 5.44 3.19 11.05
C ASP A 31 3.95 3.41 10.82
N GLY A 32 3.32 2.54 10.03
CA GLY A 32 1.89 2.61 9.74
C GLY A 32 1.54 3.48 8.54
N TYR A 33 2.51 4.16 7.96
CA TYR A 33 2.30 5.02 6.79
C TYR A 33 2.87 4.37 5.55
N CYS A 34 2.19 4.54 4.40
CA CYS A 34 2.71 4.09 3.11
C CYS A 34 3.69 5.14 2.56
N ASN A 35 4.61 5.57 3.42
CA ASN A 35 5.64 6.52 3.01
C ASN A 35 6.77 5.77 2.31
N THR A 36 7.59 6.50 1.57
CA THR A 36 8.61 5.87 0.73
C THR A 36 9.86 6.74 0.66
N CYS A 37 10.91 6.16 0.13
CA CYS A 37 12.17 6.85 -0.10
C CYS A 37 12.89 6.16 -1.25
N ILE A 38 14.07 6.68 -1.61
CA ILE A 38 14.79 6.15 -2.75
C ILE A 38 15.23 4.69 -2.55
N GLU A 39 15.42 4.26 -1.31
CA GLU A 39 15.80 2.86 -0.99
C GLU A 39 14.63 1.90 -1.12
N ASP A 40 13.40 2.40 -1.15
CA ASP A 40 12.21 1.57 -1.27
C ASP A 40 11.96 1.24 -2.74
N LEU A 41 12.72 0.29 -3.26
CA LEU A 41 12.67 -0.06 -4.67
C LEU A 41 11.31 -0.64 -5.08
N GLY A 42 10.60 -1.28 -4.14
CA GLY A 42 9.27 -1.82 -4.42
C GLY A 42 8.18 -0.79 -4.40
N SER A 43 8.47 0.43 -3.95
CA SER A 43 7.48 1.50 -3.83
C SER A 43 6.24 1.02 -3.09
N HIS A 44 6.39 0.76 -1.79
CA HIS A 44 5.30 0.25 -0.93
C HIS A 44 4.38 1.38 -0.56
N THR A 45 3.68 1.92 -1.54
CA THR A 45 3.00 3.19 -1.45
C THR A 45 1.47 3.11 -1.51
N VAL A 46 0.91 1.95 -1.85
CA VAL A 46 -0.54 1.81 -2.04
C VAL A 46 -1.17 1.23 -0.80
N CYS A 47 -2.03 2.01 -0.13
CA CYS A 47 -2.76 1.49 1.03
C CYS A 47 -3.98 0.74 0.55
N VAL A 48 -4.01 -0.56 0.80
CA VAL A 48 -5.09 -1.43 0.32
C VAL A 48 -5.78 -2.14 1.48
N GLU A 49 -7.02 -2.57 1.22
CA GLU A 49 -7.69 -3.53 2.08
C GLU A 49 -7.64 -4.86 1.34
N VAL A 50 -6.88 -5.82 1.88
CA VAL A 50 -6.65 -7.07 1.16
C VAL A 50 -7.89 -7.96 1.19
N THR A 51 -8.08 -8.69 0.08
CA THR A 51 -9.13 -9.68 -0.04
C THR A 51 -8.50 -11.06 -0.06
N LYS A 52 -9.32 -12.08 0.20
CA LYS A 52 -8.83 -13.45 0.10
C LYS A 52 -8.33 -13.74 -1.31
N GLU A 53 -9.07 -13.29 -2.32
CA GLU A 53 -8.71 -13.50 -3.72
C GLU A 53 -7.36 -12.86 -4.06
N PHE A 54 -7.14 -11.63 -3.58
CA PHE A 54 -5.86 -10.98 -3.80
C PHE A 54 -4.73 -11.73 -3.09
N LEU A 55 -4.95 -12.15 -1.85
CA LEU A 55 -3.91 -12.86 -1.08
C LEU A 55 -3.52 -14.16 -1.76
N ASP A 56 -4.49 -14.92 -2.27
CA ASP A 56 -4.24 -16.17 -2.99
C ASP A 56 -3.47 -15.89 -4.29
N PHE A 57 -3.86 -14.88 -5.02
CA PHE A 57 -3.18 -14.46 -6.23
C PHE A 57 -1.73 -14.04 -5.93
N SER A 58 -1.54 -13.24 -4.89
CA SER A 58 -0.23 -12.74 -4.52
C SER A 58 0.71 -13.89 -4.16
N LEU A 59 0.20 -14.87 -3.42
CA LEU A 59 0.97 -16.06 -3.06
C LEU A 59 1.43 -16.80 -4.33
N SER A 60 0.52 -17.03 -5.27
CA SER A 60 0.84 -17.76 -6.49
C SER A 60 1.76 -16.96 -7.41
N SER A 61 1.80 -15.64 -7.27
CA SER A 61 2.64 -14.77 -8.09
C SER A 61 4.01 -14.50 -7.48
N GLY A 62 4.34 -15.18 -6.38
CA GLY A 62 5.66 -15.07 -5.77
C GLY A 62 5.78 -13.99 -4.71
N ASN A 63 4.67 -13.39 -4.27
CA ASN A 63 4.66 -12.40 -3.20
C ASN A 63 3.77 -12.89 -2.06
N ASP A 64 4.31 -13.77 -1.24
CA ASP A 64 3.55 -14.40 -0.15
C ASP A 64 3.37 -13.41 1.00
N LEU A 65 2.14 -12.93 1.16
CA LEU A 65 1.77 -12.03 2.22
C LEU A 65 1.01 -12.74 3.34
N SER A 66 0.76 -14.02 3.19
CA SER A 66 -0.11 -14.78 4.10
C SER A 66 0.65 -15.56 5.16
N THR A 67 1.88 -15.98 4.87
CA THR A 67 2.66 -16.79 5.79
C THR A 67 3.24 -15.92 6.89
N PRO A 68 3.02 -16.27 8.17
CA PRO A 68 3.64 -15.54 9.27
C PRO A 68 5.17 -15.62 9.24
N HIS A 69 5.81 -14.54 9.63
CA HIS A 69 7.26 -14.47 9.80
C HIS A 69 7.54 -13.87 11.18
N PRO A 70 7.49 -14.72 12.24
CA PRO A 70 7.66 -14.21 13.62
C PRO A 70 8.99 -13.49 13.85
N GLU A 71 10.04 -13.88 13.10
CA GLU A 71 11.35 -13.25 13.19
C GLU A 71 11.32 -11.76 12.79
N PHE A 72 10.29 -11.34 12.03
CA PHE A 72 10.09 -9.96 11.64
C PHE A 72 8.85 -9.37 12.29
N ALA A 73 8.28 -10.06 13.28
CA ALA A 73 7.03 -9.64 13.94
C ALA A 73 5.88 -9.47 12.92
N PHE A 74 5.88 -10.27 11.86
CA PHE A 74 4.86 -10.22 10.82
C PHE A 74 3.91 -11.40 10.99
N PRO A 75 2.62 -11.16 11.33
CA PRO A 75 1.67 -12.25 11.61
C PRO A 75 1.05 -12.88 10.37
N GLY A 76 1.38 -12.39 9.17
CA GLY A 76 0.66 -12.76 7.95
C GLY A 76 -0.62 -11.97 7.81
N LEU A 77 -1.01 -11.67 6.58
CA LEU A 77 -2.21 -10.89 6.33
C LEU A 77 -3.42 -11.81 6.20
N LYS A 78 -4.56 -11.29 6.64
CA LYS A 78 -5.86 -11.94 6.49
C LYS A 78 -6.80 -10.99 5.77
N GLU A 79 -7.84 -11.54 5.18
CA GLU A 79 -8.87 -10.74 4.53
C GLU A 79 -9.32 -9.59 5.45
N GLY A 80 -9.37 -8.38 4.90
CA GLY A 80 -9.77 -7.20 5.64
C GLY A 80 -8.62 -6.40 6.23
N ASP A 81 -7.41 -6.97 6.28
CA ASP A 81 -6.25 -6.26 6.79
C ASP A 81 -5.85 -5.15 5.83
N ARG A 82 -5.25 -4.08 6.38
CA ARG A 82 -4.70 -3.00 5.57
C ARG A 82 -3.20 -3.19 5.40
N TRP A 83 -2.72 -2.84 4.24
CA TRP A 83 -1.31 -3.06 3.92
C TRP A 83 -0.81 -2.03 2.93
N CYS A 84 0.43 -1.59 3.11
CA CYS A 84 1.11 -0.75 2.13
C CYS A 84 1.74 -1.65 1.08
N LEU A 85 1.06 -1.80 -0.04
CA LEU A 85 1.43 -2.73 -1.10
C LEU A 85 2.37 -2.08 -2.10
N CYS A 86 3.26 -2.88 -2.67
CA CYS A 86 4.10 -2.43 -3.80
C CYS A 86 3.20 -1.97 -4.94
N ALA A 87 3.48 -0.80 -5.49
CA ALA A 87 2.68 -0.26 -6.59
C ALA A 87 2.66 -1.21 -7.79
N GLY A 88 3.82 -1.79 -8.14
CA GLY A 88 3.89 -2.75 -9.23
C GLY A 88 3.08 -4.01 -8.98
N ARG A 89 3.02 -4.45 -7.72
CA ARG A 89 2.22 -5.65 -7.37
C ARG A 89 0.73 -5.35 -7.47
N TRP A 90 0.32 -4.13 -7.12
CA TRP A 90 -1.08 -3.74 -7.29
C TRP A 90 -1.47 -3.76 -8.77
N LEU A 91 -0.61 -3.18 -9.63
CA LEU A 91 -0.87 -3.12 -11.06
C LEU A 91 -0.91 -4.54 -11.66
N GLN A 92 -0.02 -5.43 -11.24
CA GLN A 92 -0.03 -6.81 -11.65
C GLN A 92 -1.38 -7.48 -11.31
N ALA A 93 -1.87 -7.24 -10.09
CA ALA A 93 -3.15 -7.78 -9.67
C ALA A 93 -4.31 -7.17 -10.46
N TYR A 94 -4.22 -5.87 -10.76
CA TYR A 94 -5.24 -5.20 -11.57
C TYR A 94 -5.36 -5.88 -12.94
N GLU A 95 -4.22 -6.19 -13.56
CA GLU A 95 -4.21 -6.81 -14.88
C GLU A 95 -4.81 -8.20 -14.90
N GLU A 96 -4.83 -8.87 -13.75
CA GLU A 96 -5.42 -10.20 -13.62
C GLU A 96 -6.79 -10.16 -12.92
N ASP A 97 -7.36 -8.97 -12.77
CA ASP A 97 -8.69 -8.77 -12.18
C ASP A 97 -8.74 -9.18 -10.69
N MET A 98 -7.62 -9.01 -10.00
CA MET A 98 -7.47 -9.43 -8.60
C MET A 98 -7.08 -8.28 -7.67
N ALA A 99 -7.13 -7.04 -8.16
CA ALA A 99 -6.66 -5.89 -7.37
C ALA A 99 -7.55 -5.63 -6.16
N PRO A 100 -6.94 -5.38 -4.99
CA PRO A 100 -7.71 -5.03 -3.81
C PRO A 100 -8.13 -3.57 -3.83
N LYS A 101 -9.08 -3.22 -2.97
CA LYS A 101 -9.56 -1.84 -2.82
C LYS A 101 -8.46 -0.95 -2.25
N VAL A 102 -8.52 0.33 -2.62
CA VAL A 102 -7.50 1.33 -2.29
C VAL A 102 -8.09 2.42 -1.41
N PHE A 103 -7.33 2.83 -0.39
CA PHE A 103 -7.67 4.00 0.42
C PHE A 103 -6.85 5.19 -0.10
N LEU A 104 -7.49 6.07 -0.86
CA LEU A 104 -6.78 7.15 -1.55
C LEU A 104 -6.05 8.10 -0.62
N ARG A 105 -6.65 8.46 0.52
CA ARG A 105 -6.04 9.41 1.46
C ARG A 105 -4.81 8.82 2.16
N ASN A 106 -4.67 7.52 2.10
CA ASN A 106 -3.64 6.77 2.79
C ASN A 106 -2.61 6.20 1.82
N THR A 107 -2.71 6.56 0.53
CA THR A 107 -1.85 6.12 -0.54
C THR A 107 -0.92 7.26 -0.95
N HIS A 108 0.38 7.00 -0.96
CA HIS A 108 1.39 8.02 -1.23
C HIS A 108 1.30 8.50 -2.67
N ILE A 109 1.56 9.79 -2.88
CA ILE A 109 1.45 10.41 -4.20
C ILE A 109 2.40 9.78 -5.23
N ARG A 110 3.52 9.20 -4.78
CA ARG A 110 4.46 8.53 -5.70
C ARG A 110 3.86 7.32 -6.39
N THR A 111 2.75 6.79 -5.87
CA THR A 111 2.02 5.72 -6.55
C THR A 111 1.68 6.11 -7.99
N LEU A 112 1.44 7.42 -8.21
CA LEU A 112 1.06 7.92 -9.53
C LEU A 112 2.17 7.78 -10.58
N GLU A 113 3.41 7.52 -10.17
CA GLU A 113 4.49 7.23 -11.10
C GLU A 113 4.34 5.85 -11.75
N THR A 114 3.56 4.96 -11.12
CA THR A 114 3.37 3.59 -11.60
C THR A 114 1.94 3.33 -12.03
N ILE A 115 0.96 3.89 -11.30
CA ILE A 115 -0.46 3.59 -11.51
C ILE A 115 -1.20 4.88 -11.84
N PRO A 116 -1.89 4.95 -12.99
CA PRO A 116 -2.71 6.12 -13.30
C PRO A 116 -3.78 6.33 -12.24
N ARG A 117 -4.04 7.60 -11.92
CA ARG A 117 -5.02 7.95 -10.89
C ARG A 117 -6.40 7.36 -11.19
N SER A 118 -6.78 7.29 -12.46
CA SER A 118 -8.09 6.76 -12.85
C SER A 118 -8.29 5.31 -12.39
N LEU A 119 -7.23 4.50 -12.42
CA LEU A 119 -7.33 3.12 -11.95
C LEU A 119 -7.50 3.06 -10.44
N LEU A 120 -6.77 3.91 -9.72
CA LEU A 120 -6.91 3.98 -8.27
C LEU A 120 -8.31 4.41 -7.87
N GLU A 121 -8.88 5.39 -8.58
CA GLU A 121 -10.23 5.86 -8.30
C GLU A 121 -11.27 4.78 -8.55
N GLU A 122 -11.05 3.96 -9.56
CA GLU A 122 -11.94 2.83 -9.87
C GLU A 122 -12.05 1.87 -8.69
N PHE A 123 -10.97 1.70 -7.94
CA PHE A 123 -10.89 0.76 -6.82
C PHE A 123 -10.95 1.44 -5.46
N ALA A 124 -11.25 2.73 -5.42
CA ALA A 124 -11.24 3.49 -4.17
C ALA A 124 -12.34 3.05 -3.24
N VAL A 125 -11.98 2.88 -1.96
CA VAL A 125 -12.97 2.72 -0.91
C VAL A 125 -13.64 4.07 -0.74
N GLN A 126 -14.97 4.09 -0.81
CA GLN A 126 -15.71 5.33 -0.66
C GLN A 126 -15.83 5.68 0.81
N LEU A 127 -15.51 6.94 1.10
CA LEU A 127 -15.64 7.47 2.44
C LEU A 127 -16.90 8.33 2.48
N ASN A 128 -17.78 7.99 3.38
CA ASN A 128 -19.01 8.77 3.56
C ASN A 128 -18.79 9.86 4.59
#